data_9f04ba0e9adef565cf2bcf922d698e5e
#
_entry.id   9f04ba0e9adef565cf2bcf922d698e5e
#
_cell.length_a   1.000
_cell.length_b   1.000
_cell.length_c   1.000
_cell.angle_alpha   90.00
_cell.angle_beta   90.00
_cell.angle_gamma   90.00
#
_symmetry.space_group_name_H-M   'P 1'
#
loop_
_entity.id
_entity.type
_entity.pdbx_description
1 polymer ?
#
loop_
_entity_poly.entity_id
_entity_poly.type
_entity_poly.pdbx_seq_one_letter_code
_entity_poly.pdbx_strand_id
1 'polypeptide(L)'
;MAEQTAAQPFAPVADRVPTRSLSIRGQERLMAGIATAILVLGLTVVLFPLFWMLSTSLKGEIEALKIPPNWIPKSFQWVNYRDALTHNPFGAYFRNTFYFAGMVVIGEVLSNSFIAYGFARLRAPGRNVLFIMVLATLMVPAEVTIIPTYVLFANLPGQWLNTYNPLIIPAWLGSAYLIFLLRQFYLGIPFEYDESARLEGASRFGIWWRIILPLSKPALGAVAIMSFIFHWNTFQGPL
;
A
#
# COMPACT_ATOMS: atom_id res chain seq x y z
N MET A 1 -0.98 -73.04 -58.71
CA MET A 1 -0.83 -71.60 -58.97
C MET A 1 -0.48 -70.91 -57.62
N ALA A 2 0.76 -70.69 -57.41
CA ALA A 2 1.28 -70.04 -56.19
C ALA A 2 1.63 -68.59 -56.55
N GLU A 3 0.94 -67.62 -55.99
CA GLU A 3 1.17 -66.19 -56.20
C GLU A 3 2.13 -65.71 -55.16
N GLN A 4 3.33 -65.37 -55.60
CA GLN A 4 4.43 -64.79 -54.75
C GLN A 4 4.10 -63.32 -54.40
N THR A 5 3.78 -63.07 -53.16
CA THR A 5 3.68 -61.72 -52.64
C THR A 5 5.06 -61.18 -52.38
N ALA A 6 5.53 -60.26 -53.23
CA ALA A 6 6.82 -59.58 -53.09
C ALA A 6 6.77 -58.60 -51.94
N ALA A 7 7.65 -58.79 -50.96
CA ALA A 7 7.85 -57.85 -49.86
C ALA A 7 8.53 -56.56 -50.38
N GLN A 8 7.87 -55.43 -50.13
CA GLN A 8 8.45 -54.09 -50.41
C GLN A 8 9.59 -53.79 -49.42
N PRO A 9 10.71 -53.23 -49.91
CA PRO A 9 11.81 -52.87 -49.03
C PRO A 9 11.47 -51.60 -48.21
N PHE A 10 11.70 -51.67 -46.90
CA PHE A 10 11.59 -50.55 -45.99
C PHE A 10 12.48 -49.41 -46.45
N ALA A 11 11.89 -48.20 -46.63
CA ALA A 11 12.65 -47.00 -46.89
C ALA A 11 13.46 -46.60 -45.65
N PRO A 12 14.74 -46.16 -45.81
CA PRO A 12 15.57 -45.74 -44.68
C PRO A 12 14.93 -44.53 -43.97
N VAL A 13 14.82 -44.67 -42.66
CA VAL A 13 14.42 -43.56 -41.77
C VAL A 13 15.49 -42.49 -41.91
N ALA A 14 15.07 -41.32 -42.48
CA ALA A 14 15.95 -40.16 -42.60
C ALA A 14 16.46 -39.78 -41.21
N ASP A 15 17.79 -39.71 -41.05
CA ASP A 15 18.47 -39.20 -39.85
C ASP A 15 17.92 -37.82 -39.48
N ARG A 16 17.14 -37.82 -38.43
CA ARG A 16 16.73 -36.54 -37.81
C ARG A 16 17.96 -35.88 -37.24
N VAL A 17 18.42 -34.86 -37.92
CA VAL A 17 19.46 -33.92 -37.40
C VAL A 17 19.03 -33.49 -35.99
N PRO A 18 19.84 -33.75 -34.96
CA PRO A 18 19.49 -33.33 -33.62
C PRO A 18 19.56 -31.80 -33.59
N THR A 19 18.37 -31.15 -33.63
CA THR A 19 18.28 -29.77 -33.27
C THR A 19 18.77 -29.67 -31.82
N ARG A 20 19.87 -28.96 -31.60
CA ARG A 20 20.44 -28.64 -30.29
C ARG A 20 19.43 -27.83 -29.51
N SER A 21 18.38 -28.45 -29.02
CA SER A 21 17.51 -27.86 -28.01
C SER A 21 18.28 -27.84 -26.71
N LEU A 22 18.46 -26.65 -26.15
CA LEU A 22 18.97 -26.52 -24.78
C LEU A 22 18.17 -27.46 -23.88
N SER A 23 18.82 -28.22 -23.02
CA SER A 23 18.10 -29.06 -22.05
C SER A 23 17.12 -28.17 -21.26
N ILE A 24 15.98 -28.71 -20.81
CA ILE A 24 14.97 -27.98 -20.03
C ILE A 24 15.61 -27.14 -18.93
N ARG A 25 16.57 -27.72 -18.22
CA ARG A 25 17.37 -27.02 -17.21
C ARG A 25 18.23 -25.87 -17.77
N GLY A 26 18.71 -25.98 -19.01
CA GLY A 26 19.44 -24.92 -19.69
C GLY A 26 18.55 -23.73 -20.06
N GLN A 27 17.34 -24.01 -20.51
CA GLN A 27 16.33 -22.99 -20.82
C GLN A 27 15.86 -22.27 -19.55
N GLU A 28 15.61 -23.00 -18.46
CA GLU A 28 15.24 -22.44 -17.17
C GLU A 28 16.36 -21.50 -16.63
N ARG A 29 17.63 -21.93 -16.70
CA ARG A 29 18.76 -21.09 -16.28
C ARG A 29 18.91 -19.84 -17.15
N LEU A 30 18.72 -19.97 -18.46
CA LEU A 30 18.76 -18.82 -19.37
C LEU A 30 17.62 -17.84 -19.08
N MET A 31 16.40 -18.34 -18.92
CA MET A 31 15.25 -17.50 -18.56
C MET A 31 15.40 -16.82 -17.19
N ALA A 32 15.89 -17.55 -16.19
CA ALA A 32 16.21 -16.99 -14.89
C ALA A 32 17.31 -15.91 -14.99
N GLY A 33 18.35 -16.13 -15.79
CA GLY A 33 19.41 -15.15 -16.05
C GLY A 33 18.87 -13.87 -16.70
N ILE A 34 18.04 -14.01 -17.74
CA ILE A 34 17.40 -12.87 -18.41
C ILE A 34 16.48 -12.12 -17.44
N ALA A 35 15.64 -12.83 -16.71
CA ALA A 35 14.75 -12.23 -15.72
C ALA A 35 15.53 -11.47 -14.64
N THR A 36 16.63 -12.07 -14.14
CA THR A 36 17.52 -11.41 -13.16
C THR A 36 18.17 -10.16 -13.75
N ALA A 37 18.64 -10.22 -14.99
CA ALA A 37 19.23 -9.06 -15.66
C ALA A 37 18.22 -7.91 -15.83
N ILE A 38 16.98 -8.22 -16.22
CA ILE A 38 15.89 -7.22 -16.32
C ILE A 38 15.58 -6.62 -14.94
N LEU A 39 15.51 -7.45 -13.90
CA LEU A 39 15.28 -6.99 -12.53
C LEU A 39 16.40 -6.08 -12.02
N VAL A 40 17.67 -6.45 -12.26
CA VAL A 40 18.82 -5.63 -11.87
C VAL A 40 18.83 -4.31 -12.62
N LEU A 41 18.53 -4.32 -13.92
CA LEU A 41 18.43 -3.09 -14.72
C LEU A 41 17.31 -2.20 -14.18
N GLY A 42 16.11 -2.75 -13.95
CA GLY A 42 14.99 -2.02 -13.36
C GLY A 42 15.31 -1.45 -11.99
N LEU A 43 15.95 -2.24 -11.14
CA LEU A 43 16.39 -1.81 -9.81
C LEU A 43 17.40 -0.65 -9.90
N THR A 44 18.35 -0.71 -10.83
CA THR A 44 19.35 0.35 -11.05
C THR A 44 18.66 1.66 -11.43
N VAL A 45 17.66 1.62 -12.33
CA VAL A 45 16.90 2.81 -12.73
C VAL A 45 16.11 3.39 -11.56
N VAL A 46 15.47 2.54 -10.74
CA VAL A 46 14.69 2.97 -9.56
C VAL A 46 15.59 3.52 -8.45
N LEU A 47 16.77 2.92 -8.23
CA LEU A 47 17.71 3.38 -7.21
C LEU A 47 18.53 4.62 -7.63
N PHE A 48 18.57 4.93 -8.92
CA PHE A 48 19.35 6.07 -9.42
C PHE A 48 18.96 7.42 -8.77
N PRO A 49 17.67 7.80 -8.64
CA PRO A 49 17.29 9.02 -7.94
C PRO A 49 17.74 9.04 -6.48
N LEU A 50 17.67 7.90 -5.77
CA LEU A 50 18.14 7.78 -4.38
C LEU A 50 19.65 7.97 -4.28
N PHE A 51 20.42 7.36 -5.19
CA PHE A 51 21.86 7.57 -5.27
C PHE A 51 22.18 9.05 -5.51
N TRP A 52 21.46 9.70 -6.43
CA TRP A 52 21.63 11.12 -6.72
C TRP A 52 21.32 11.99 -5.51
N MET A 53 20.23 11.73 -4.78
CA MET A 53 19.86 12.44 -3.56
C MET A 53 20.96 12.32 -2.49
N LEU A 54 21.43 11.09 -2.23
CA LEU A 54 22.49 10.82 -1.27
C LEU A 54 23.81 11.49 -1.69
N SER A 55 24.18 11.41 -2.95
CA SER A 55 25.36 12.09 -3.46
C SER A 55 25.26 13.61 -3.29
N THR A 56 24.10 14.18 -3.65
CA THR A 56 23.90 15.65 -3.59
C THR A 56 23.83 16.16 -2.15
N SER A 57 23.23 15.41 -1.21
CA SER A 57 23.17 15.80 0.19
C SER A 57 24.53 15.96 0.86
N LEU A 58 25.56 15.30 0.32
CA LEU A 58 26.94 15.35 0.83
C LEU A 58 27.82 16.36 0.07
N LYS A 59 27.27 17.13 -0.89
CA LYS A 59 27.99 18.18 -1.61
C LYS A 59 27.89 19.54 -0.91
N GLY A 60 28.90 20.38 -1.14
CA GLY A 60 28.78 21.79 -0.82
C GLY A 60 27.80 22.50 -1.78
N GLU A 61 27.24 23.62 -1.35
CA GLU A 61 26.20 24.37 -2.08
C GLU A 61 26.60 24.68 -3.55
N ILE A 62 27.81 25.19 -3.76
CA ILE A 62 28.32 25.50 -5.11
C ILE A 62 28.48 24.25 -5.97
N GLU A 63 28.89 23.14 -5.35
CA GLU A 63 29.09 21.87 -6.09
C GLU A 63 27.74 21.21 -6.44
N ALA A 64 26.74 21.36 -5.60
CA ALA A 64 25.39 20.83 -5.84
C ALA A 64 24.71 21.47 -7.05
N LEU A 65 24.98 22.75 -7.30
CA LEU A 65 24.42 23.54 -8.40
C LEU A 65 25.28 23.55 -9.68
N LYS A 66 26.43 22.89 -9.65
CA LYS A 66 27.38 22.92 -10.78
C LYS A 66 26.86 22.20 -12.03
N ILE A 67 27.08 22.82 -13.19
CA ILE A 67 26.79 22.22 -14.52
C ILE A 67 28.11 22.14 -15.31
N PRO A 68 28.54 20.95 -15.80
CA PRO A 68 27.93 19.63 -15.60
C PRO A 68 28.05 19.15 -14.15
N PRO A 69 27.08 18.35 -13.68
CA PRO A 69 27.05 17.90 -12.30
C PRO A 69 28.14 16.85 -12.01
N ASN A 70 28.75 16.92 -10.84
CA ASN A 70 29.61 15.85 -10.36
C ASN A 70 28.75 14.71 -9.79
N TRP A 71 29.04 13.48 -10.19
CA TRP A 71 28.30 12.29 -9.70
C TRP A 71 28.65 11.92 -8.27
N ILE A 72 29.90 12.13 -7.88
CA ILE A 72 30.44 11.82 -6.56
C ILE A 72 30.94 13.14 -5.95
N PRO A 73 30.66 13.42 -4.65
CA PRO A 73 31.17 14.61 -3.97
C PRO A 73 32.69 14.65 -3.99
N LYS A 74 33.28 15.81 -4.24
CA LYS A 74 34.73 16.01 -4.11
C LYS A 74 35.18 16.01 -2.66
N SER A 75 34.31 16.52 -1.77
CA SER A 75 34.48 16.49 -0.33
C SER A 75 33.14 16.14 0.31
N PHE A 76 33.15 15.22 1.29
CA PHE A 76 31.93 14.81 1.98
C PHE A 76 31.57 15.83 3.07
N GLN A 77 30.51 16.60 2.84
CA GLN A 77 30.01 17.63 3.74
C GLN A 77 29.00 17.05 4.75
N TRP A 78 29.48 16.33 5.75
CA TRP A 78 28.63 15.80 6.82
C TRP A 78 27.95 16.89 7.65
N VAL A 79 28.51 18.09 7.62
CA VAL A 79 27.96 19.27 8.29
C VAL A 79 26.54 19.60 7.81
N ASN A 80 26.21 19.33 6.55
CA ASN A 80 24.87 19.55 5.99
C ASN A 80 23.77 18.87 6.81
N TYR A 81 24.02 17.64 7.27
CA TYR A 81 23.07 16.92 8.12
C TYR A 81 22.93 17.53 9.50
N ARG A 82 24.04 17.94 10.10
CA ARG A 82 24.03 18.64 11.38
C ARG A 82 23.24 19.94 11.26
N ASP A 83 23.54 20.74 10.24
CA ASP A 83 22.92 22.05 10.03
C ASP A 83 21.41 21.89 9.75
N ALA A 84 21.00 20.91 8.93
CA ALA A 84 19.59 20.61 8.69
C ALA A 84 18.84 20.29 10.00
N LEU A 85 19.47 19.56 10.93
CA LEU A 85 18.86 19.16 12.20
C LEU A 85 18.89 20.26 13.27
N THR A 86 19.81 21.23 13.16
CA THR A 86 20.02 22.25 14.19
C THR A 86 19.42 23.62 13.85
N HIS A 87 19.45 24.02 12.55
CA HIS A 87 18.90 25.30 12.13
C HIS A 87 17.37 25.31 12.04
N ASN A 88 16.76 24.17 11.78
CA ASN A 88 15.31 24.02 11.76
C ASN A 88 14.84 23.14 12.92
N PRO A 89 13.66 23.39 13.50
CA PRO A 89 13.10 22.57 14.58
C PRO A 89 12.61 21.21 14.06
N PHE A 90 13.50 20.47 13.38
CA PHE A 90 13.18 19.22 12.69
C PHE A 90 12.62 18.17 13.65
N GLY A 91 13.14 18.13 14.88
CA GLY A 91 12.61 17.26 15.93
C GLY A 91 11.15 17.55 16.28
N ALA A 92 10.75 18.83 16.27
CA ALA A 92 9.36 19.21 16.50
C ALA A 92 8.47 18.81 15.30
N TYR A 93 8.94 19.04 14.07
CA TYR A 93 8.22 18.63 12.86
C TYR A 93 7.99 17.12 12.80
N PHE A 94 9.06 16.34 13.07
CA PHE A 94 8.98 14.88 13.12
C PHE A 94 7.99 14.39 14.19
N ARG A 95 8.09 14.93 15.40
CA ARG A 95 7.17 14.60 16.50
C ARG A 95 5.71 14.92 16.13
N ASN A 96 5.46 16.08 15.54
CA ASN A 96 4.13 16.53 15.17
C ASN A 96 3.53 15.63 14.08
N THR A 97 4.31 15.31 13.05
CA THR A 97 3.87 14.40 11.98
C THR A 97 3.61 13.00 12.52
N PHE A 98 4.51 12.50 13.38
CA PHE A 98 4.34 11.17 13.98
C PHE A 98 3.11 11.10 14.89
N TYR A 99 2.87 12.15 15.70
CA TYR A 99 1.68 12.25 16.53
C TYR A 99 0.40 12.28 15.68
N PHE A 100 0.36 13.15 14.69
CA PHE A 100 -0.76 13.28 13.78
C PHE A 100 -1.05 11.97 13.04
N ALA A 101 -0.08 11.44 12.30
CA ALA A 101 -0.23 10.21 11.53
C ALA A 101 -0.59 9.02 12.44
N GLY A 102 0.05 8.90 13.61
CA GLY A 102 -0.24 7.84 14.57
C GLY A 102 -1.67 7.89 15.10
N MET A 103 -2.16 9.07 15.48
CA MET A 103 -3.53 9.25 15.96
C MET A 103 -4.57 8.96 14.88
N VAL A 104 -4.31 9.38 13.65
CA VAL A 104 -5.18 9.06 12.52
C VAL A 104 -5.22 7.56 12.25
N VAL A 105 -4.06 6.89 12.18
CA VAL A 105 -3.98 5.44 11.96
C VAL A 105 -4.77 4.65 12.99
N ILE A 106 -4.62 4.99 14.27
CA ILE A 106 -5.38 4.32 15.34
C ILE A 106 -6.88 4.46 15.10
N GLY A 107 -7.33 5.67 14.82
CA GLY A 107 -8.74 5.95 14.56
C GLY A 107 -9.27 5.24 13.32
N GLU A 108 -8.55 5.32 12.20
CA GLU A 108 -8.94 4.68 10.94
C GLU A 108 -8.98 3.14 11.07
N VAL A 109 -7.99 2.53 11.70
CA VAL A 109 -7.98 1.07 11.89
C VAL A 109 -9.19 0.62 12.70
N LEU A 110 -9.49 1.29 13.80
CA LEU A 110 -10.61 0.92 14.68
C LEU A 110 -11.97 1.22 14.03
N SER A 111 -12.17 2.44 13.54
CA SER A 111 -13.44 2.86 12.98
C SER A 111 -13.77 2.10 11.68
N ASN A 112 -12.83 2.03 10.75
CA ASN A 112 -13.06 1.32 9.49
C ASN A 112 -13.29 -0.19 9.71
N SER A 113 -12.56 -0.80 10.67
CA SER A 113 -12.77 -2.19 11.06
C SER A 113 -14.19 -2.41 11.59
N PHE A 114 -14.65 -1.54 12.48
CA PHE A 114 -16.00 -1.65 13.06
C PHE A 114 -17.10 -1.45 12.02
N ILE A 115 -16.97 -0.42 11.17
CA ILE A 115 -17.92 -0.12 10.10
C ILE A 115 -17.93 -1.27 9.06
N ALA A 116 -16.76 -1.76 8.66
CA ALA A 116 -16.64 -2.86 7.73
C ALA A 116 -17.25 -4.17 8.27
N TYR A 117 -17.12 -4.43 9.59
CA TYR A 117 -17.79 -5.55 10.25
C TYR A 117 -19.30 -5.41 10.14
N GLY A 118 -19.85 -4.21 10.36
CA GLY A 118 -21.27 -3.94 10.17
C GLY A 118 -21.76 -4.28 8.75
N PHE A 119 -21.02 -3.82 7.73
CA PHE A 119 -21.34 -4.09 6.33
C PHE A 119 -21.09 -5.52 5.87
N ALA A 120 -20.18 -6.26 6.50
CA ALA A 120 -19.87 -7.64 6.13
C ALA A 120 -20.80 -8.64 6.82
N ARG A 121 -21.04 -8.48 8.12
CA ARG A 121 -21.58 -9.53 9.00
C ARG A 121 -22.99 -9.26 9.53
N LEU A 122 -23.40 -8.00 9.62
CA LEU A 122 -24.72 -7.68 10.14
C LEU A 122 -25.76 -7.69 9.03
N ARG A 123 -26.94 -8.24 9.33
CA ARG A 123 -28.10 -8.19 8.45
C ARG A 123 -28.93 -6.98 8.84
N ALA A 124 -29.07 -6.01 7.95
CA ALA A 124 -29.93 -4.84 8.12
C ALA A 124 -30.61 -4.48 6.80
N PRO A 125 -31.87 -4.02 6.83
CA PRO A 125 -32.54 -3.52 5.64
C PRO A 125 -31.76 -2.29 5.11
N GLY A 126 -31.62 -2.21 3.79
CA GLY A 126 -30.87 -1.08 3.16
C GLY A 126 -29.35 -1.12 3.26
N ARG A 127 -28.74 -2.12 3.94
CA ARG A 127 -27.28 -2.22 4.10
C ARG A 127 -26.50 -2.06 2.79
N ASN A 128 -26.94 -2.70 1.74
CA ASN A 128 -26.25 -2.64 0.45
C ASN A 128 -26.37 -1.25 -0.20
N VAL A 129 -27.50 -0.59 -0.05
CA VAL A 129 -27.68 0.79 -0.53
C VAL A 129 -26.77 1.75 0.24
N LEU A 130 -26.71 1.63 1.56
CA LEU A 130 -25.79 2.41 2.39
C LEU A 130 -24.33 2.17 2.02
N PHE A 131 -23.97 0.92 1.75
CA PHE A 131 -22.62 0.60 1.32
C PHE A 131 -22.27 1.21 -0.05
N ILE A 132 -23.20 1.19 -1.01
CA ILE A 132 -23.03 1.85 -2.30
C ILE A 132 -22.87 3.36 -2.11
N MET A 133 -23.67 4.01 -1.22
CA MET A 133 -23.53 5.42 -0.92
C MET A 133 -22.14 5.74 -0.32
N VAL A 134 -21.63 4.89 0.59
CA VAL A 134 -20.27 5.04 1.10
C VAL A 134 -19.24 4.94 -0.04
N LEU A 135 -19.40 3.98 -0.95
CA LEU A 135 -18.49 3.87 -2.10
C LEU A 135 -18.59 5.06 -3.07
N ALA A 136 -19.79 5.62 -3.25
CA ALA A 136 -20.01 6.80 -4.08
C ALA A 136 -19.20 8.02 -3.60
N THR A 137 -18.89 8.12 -2.30
CA THR A 137 -18.02 9.19 -1.79
C THR A 137 -16.62 9.17 -2.37
N LEU A 138 -16.12 8.01 -2.85
CA LEU A 138 -14.82 7.91 -3.54
C LEU A 138 -14.78 8.67 -4.88
N MET A 139 -15.94 8.97 -5.45
CA MET A 139 -16.02 9.72 -6.70
C MET A 139 -15.87 11.24 -6.50
N VAL A 140 -15.95 11.71 -5.25
CA VAL A 140 -15.78 13.12 -4.92
C VAL A 140 -14.29 13.42 -4.77
N PRO A 141 -13.70 14.27 -5.63
CA PRO A 141 -12.30 14.67 -5.50
C PRO A 141 -12.05 15.39 -4.17
N ALA A 142 -10.98 15.05 -3.50
CA ALA A 142 -10.64 15.66 -2.19
C ALA A 142 -10.46 17.19 -2.31
N GLU A 143 -9.95 17.67 -3.44
CA GLU A 143 -9.71 19.08 -3.71
C GLU A 143 -10.98 19.93 -3.64
N VAL A 144 -12.13 19.38 -4.04
CA VAL A 144 -13.42 20.07 -4.00
C VAL A 144 -13.93 20.25 -2.57
N THR A 145 -13.53 19.37 -1.67
CA THR A 145 -13.99 19.36 -0.28
C THR A 145 -13.15 20.24 0.66
N ILE A 146 -11.95 20.69 0.25
CA ILE A 146 -11.03 21.45 1.11
C ILE A 146 -11.70 22.74 1.62
N ILE A 147 -12.21 23.58 0.71
CA ILE A 147 -12.83 24.87 1.10
C ILE A 147 -14.08 24.67 1.96
N PRO A 148 -15.06 23.82 1.58
CA PRO A 148 -16.21 23.53 2.43
C PRO A 148 -15.83 23.00 3.81
N THR A 149 -14.83 22.14 3.89
CA THR A 149 -14.36 21.58 5.16
C THR A 149 -13.72 22.65 6.04
N TYR A 150 -12.89 23.52 5.47
CA TYR A 150 -12.34 24.66 6.18
C TYR A 150 -13.44 25.57 6.74
N VAL A 151 -14.41 25.97 5.91
CA VAL A 151 -15.54 26.80 6.32
C VAL A 151 -16.35 26.13 7.44
N LEU A 152 -16.58 24.81 7.34
CA LEU A 152 -17.24 24.05 8.39
C LEU A 152 -16.51 24.19 9.72
N PHE A 153 -15.20 23.89 9.76
CA PHE A 153 -14.42 23.93 10.99
C PHE A 153 -14.24 25.36 11.52
N ALA A 154 -14.20 26.37 10.65
CA ALA A 154 -14.13 27.77 11.06
C ALA A 154 -15.41 28.24 11.79
N ASN A 155 -16.55 27.62 11.50
CA ASN A 155 -17.85 28.00 12.09
C ASN A 155 -18.34 27.04 13.19
N LEU A 156 -17.62 25.95 13.47
CA LEU A 156 -17.95 25.08 14.58
C LEU A 156 -17.64 25.76 15.93
N PRO A 157 -18.47 25.50 16.96
CA PRO A 157 -18.19 26.00 18.31
C PRO A 157 -16.91 25.36 18.84
N GLY A 158 -16.08 26.18 19.50
CA GLY A 158 -14.77 25.78 20.01
C GLY A 158 -13.61 26.17 19.09
N GLN A 159 -12.40 25.87 19.53
CA GLN A 159 -11.18 26.21 18.79
C GLN A 159 -10.76 25.01 17.92
N TRP A 160 -11.16 25.03 16.66
CA TRP A 160 -10.84 23.97 15.69
C TRP A 160 -9.63 24.33 14.85
N LEU A 161 -9.59 25.54 14.27
CA LEU A 161 -8.46 25.98 13.45
C LEU A 161 -7.17 26.09 14.26
N ASN A 162 -6.04 25.87 13.63
CA ASN A 162 -4.72 25.81 14.23
C ASN A 162 -4.55 24.71 15.31
N THR A 163 -5.34 23.63 15.21
CA THR A 163 -5.24 22.45 16.05
C THR A 163 -5.18 21.18 15.19
N TYR A 164 -4.89 20.04 15.81
CA TYR A 164 -4.93 18.74 15.11
C TYR A 164 -6.33 18.19 14.90
N ASN A 165 -7.35 18.76 15.54
CA ASN A 165 -8.72 18.24 15.54
C ASN A 165 -9.33 18.11 14.15
N PRO A 166 -9.25 19.12 13.25
CA PRO A 166 -9.79 19.02 11.90
C PRO A 166 -9.15 17.93 11.05
N LEU A 167 -7.92 17.55 11.39
CA LEU A 167 -7.16 16.54 10.65
C LEU A 167 -7.41 15.13 11.21
N ILE A 168 -7.58 14.99 12.53
CA ILE A 168 -7.71 13.70 13.21
C ILE A 168 -9.16 13.23 13.25
N ILE A 169 -10.09 14.09 13.67
CA ILE A 169 -11.47 13.68 13.96
C ILE A 169 -12.22 13.16 12.71
N PRO A 170 -12.15 13.81 11.53
CA PRO A 170 -12.80 13.29 10.35
C PRO A 170 -12.28 11.91 9.93
N ALA A 171 -11.00 11.66 10.08
CA ALA A 171 -10.39 10.38 9.76
C ALA A 171 -10.96 9.22 10.62
N TRP A 172 -11.39 9.52 11.85
CA TRP A 172 -12.04 8.53 12.73
C TRP A 172 -13.48 8.21 12.34
N LEU A 173 -14.10 8.97 11.45
CA LEU A 173 -15.45 8.71 10.97
C LEU A 173 -15.53 7.67 9.86
N GLY A 174 -14.39 7.25 9.33
CA GLY A 174 -14.28 6.17 8.36
C GLY A 174 -13.89 6.66 6.96
N SER A 175 -13.11 5.84 6.29
CA SER A 175 -12.67 6.00 4.90
C SER A 175 -13.36 4.95 4.03
N ALA A 176 -14.06 5.37 2.97
CA ALA A 176 -14.78 4.46 2.09
C ALA A 176 -13.87 3.38 1.48
N TYR A 177 -12.63 3.73 1.13
CA TYR A 177 -11.65 2.80 0.60
C TYR A 177 -11.23 1.74 1.63
N LEU A 178 -10.92 2.15 2.85
CA LEU A 178 -10.49 1.23 3.91
C LEU A 178 -11.64 0.36 4.41
N ILE A 179 -12.87 0.92 4.48
CA ILE A 179 -14.09 0.16 4.77
C ILE A 179 -14.30 -0.93 3.71
N PHE A 180 -14.17 -0.58 2.42
CA PHE A 180 -14.31 -1.54 1.33
C PHE A 180 -13.29 -2.67 1.46
N LEU A 181 -12.00 -2.34 1.64
CA LEU A 181 -10.92 -3.32 1.74
C LEU A 181 -11.16 -4.30 2.90
N LEU A 182 -11.46 -3.78 4.09
CA LEU A 182 -11.72 -4.61 5.27
C LEU A 182 -13.00 -5.43 5.12
N ARG A 183 -14.05 -4.86 4.51
CA ARG A 183 -15.27 -5.61 4.24
C ARG A 183 -15.01 -6.81 3.33
N GLN A 184 -14.22 -6.65 2.26
CA GLN A 184 -13.87 -7.76 1.36
C GLN A 184 -13.11 -8.85 2.11
N PHE A 185 -12.17 -8.47 2.96
CA PHE A 185 -11.44 -9.43 3.80
C PHE A 185 -12.38 -10.16 4.78
N TYR A 186 -13.30 -9.44 5.43
CA TYR A 186 -14.23 -10.04 6.39
C TYR A 186 -15.23 -10.98 5.74
N LEU A 187 -15.64 -10.73 4.50
CA LEU A 187 -16.49 -11.67 3.74
C LEU A 187 -15.80 -13.00 3.47
N GLY A 188 -14.47 -13.03 3.43
CA GLY A 188 -13.68 -14.26 3.28
C GLY A 188 -13.53 -15.10 4.54
N ILE A 189 -13.85 -14.56 5.72
CA ILE A 189 -13.80 -15.32 6.97
C ILE A 189 -15.07 -16.20 7.06
N PRO A 190 -14.98 -17.52 7.38
CA PRO A 190 -16.15 -18.39 7.52
C PRO A 190 -17.18 -17.86 8.54
N PHE A 191 -18.47 -18.00 8.21
CA PHE A 191 -19.55 -17.49 9.07
C PHE A 191 -19.77 -18.33 10.35
N GLU A 192 -19.26 -19.54 10.33
CA GLU A 192 -19.31 -20.50 11.45
C GLU A 192 -18.69 -19.96 12.73
N TYR A 193 -17.68 -19.07 12.61
CA TYR A 193 -17.11 -18.38 13.77
C TYR A 193 -18.10 -17.43 14.45
N ASP A 194 -18.94 -16.75 13.67
CA ASP A 194 -19.98 -15.86 14.21
C ASP A 194 -21.10 -16.67 14.85
N GLU A 195 -21.48 -17.81 14.25
CA GLU A 195 -22.58 -18.67 14.72
C GLU A 195 -22.21 -19.38 16.00
N SER A 196 -21.02 -20.01 16.08
CA SER A 196 -20.56 -20.67 17.30
C SER A 196 -20.44 -19.71 18.47
N ALA A 197 -19.87 -18.52 18.24
CA ALA A 197 -19.76 -17.50 19.27
C ALA A 197 -21.13 -17.01 19.77
N ARG A 198 -22.14 -16.94 18.91
CA ARG A 198 -23.52 -16.58 19.32
C ARG A 198 -24.18 -17.69 20.15
N LEU A 199 -23.93 -18.95 19.83
CA LEU A 199 -24.43 -20.06 20.64
C LEU A 199 -23.83 -20.03 22.04
N GLU A 200 -22.59 -19.56 22.20
CA GLU A 200 -21.93 -19.30 23.48
C GLU A 200 -22.37 -18.00 24.18
N GLY A 201 -23.34 -17.25 23.58
CA GLY A 201 -23.89 -16.03 24.17
C GLY A 201 -23.06 -14.76 23.90
N ALA A 202 -22.09 -14.78 22.97
CA ALA A 202 -21.31 -13.60 22.67
C ALA A 202 -22.13 -12.50 21.99
N SER A 203 -21.99 -11.25 22.46
CA SER A 203 -22.58 -10.08 21.82
C SER A 203 -21.90 -9.81 20.47
N ARG A 204 -22.58 -9.08 19.57
CA ARG A 204 -22.03 -8.69 18.24
C ARG A 204 -20.72 -7.89 18.37
N PHE A 205 -20.64 -6.99 19.36
CA PHE A 205 -19.44 -6.26 19.66
C PHE A 205 -18.32 -7.19 20.18
N GLY A 206 -18.69 -8.16 21.03
CA GLY A 206 -17.76 -9.19 21.53
C GLY A 206 -17.17 -10.05 20.39
N ILE A 207 -18.00 -10.45 19.43
CA ILE A 207 -17.58 -11.19 18.22
C ILE A 207 -16.58 -10.35 17.41
N TRP A 208 -16.92 -9.08 17.13
CA TRP A 208 -16.01 -8.19 16.41
C TRP A 208 -14.68 -8.05 17.14
N TRP A 209 -14.70 -7.75 18.45
CA TRP A 209 -13.49 -7.44 19.21
C TRP A 209 -12.60 -8.66 19.49
N ARG A 210 -13.21 -9.79 19.86
CA ARG A 210 -12.48 -10.99 20.33
C ARG A 210 -12.20 -12.01 19.23
N ILE A 211 -12.91 -11.97 18.12
CA ILE A 211 -12.81 -12.98 17.07
C ILE A 211 -12.38 -12.34 15.75
N ILE A 212 -13.19 -11.44 15.21
CA ILE A 212 -12.95 -10.89 13.86
C ILE A 212 -11.69 -10.02 13.84
N LEU A 213 -11.53 -9.13 14.80
CA LEU A 213 -10.37 -8.23 14.87
C LEU A 213 -9.04 -9.01 14.97
N PRO A 214 -8.88 -10.01 15.86
CA PRO A 214 -7.67 -10.82 15.91
C PRO A 214 -7.41 -11.67 14.67
N LEU A 215 -8.45 -12.25 14.04
CA LEU A 215 -8.32 -13.01 12.80
C LEU A 215 -7.91 -12.12 11.62
N SER A 216 -8.19 -10.83 11.72
CA SER A 216 -7.93 -9.85 10.65
C SER A 216 -6.62 -9.09 10.82
N LYS A 217 -5.75 -9.46 11.75
CA LYS A 217 -4.46 -8.78 11.99
C LYS A 217 -3.66 -8.50 10.71
N PRO A 218 -3.56 -9.42 9.73
CA PRO A 218 -2.83 -9.14 8.48
C PRO A 218 -3.47 -8.00 7.66
N ALA A 219 -4.81 -8.00 7.54
CA ALA A 219 -5.53 -6.95 6.82
C ALA A 219 -5.49 -5.60 7.56
N LEU A 220 -5.60 -5.64 8.90
CA LEU A 220 -5.47 -4.44 9.73
C LEU A 220 -4.05 -3.85 9.66
N GLY A 221 -3.02 -4.71 9.61
CA GLY A 221 -1.65 -4.29 9.39
C GLY A 221 -1.47 -3.59 8.03
N ALA A 222 -2.05 -4.15 6.97
CA ALA A 222 -2.04 -3.52 5.66
C ALA A 222 -2.74 -2.15 5.67
N VAL A 223 -3.93 -2.05 6.29
CA VAL A 223 -4.66 -0.79 6.48
C VAL A 223 -3.83 0.22 7.26
N ALA A 224 -3.21 -0.19 8.35
CA ALA A 224 -2.37 0.68 9.17
C ALA A 224 -1.18 1.25 8.39
N ILE A 225 -0.50 0.41 7.60
CA ILE A 225 0.64 0.85 6.76
C ILE A 225 0.16 1.81 5.67
N MET A 226 -0.94 1.50 4.97
CA MET A 226 -1.48 2.36 3.92
C MET A 226 -1.92 3.71 4.46
N SER A 227 -2.65 3.72 5.58
CA SER A 227 -3.06 4.93 6.29
C SER A 227 -1.85 5.76 6.73
N PHE A 228 -0.86 5.11 7.36
CA PHE A 228 0.36 5.80 7.80
C PHE A 228 1.10 6.46 6.65
N ILE A 229 1.35 5.74 5.54
CA ILE A 229 2.04 6.28 4.36
C ILE A 229 1.26 7.46 3.78
N PHE A 230 -0.05 7.35 3.68
CA PHE A 230 -0.90 8.42 3.15
C PHE A 230 -0.81 9.69 4.01
N HIS A 231 -1.03 9.55 5.31
CA HIS A 231 -1.05 10.70 6.22
C HIS A 231 0.34 11.26 6.54
N TRP A 232 1.37 10.43 6.50
CA TRP A 232 2.75 10.88 6.62
C TRP A 232 3.17 11.82 5.49
N ASN A 233 2.67 11.56 4.27
CA ASN A 233 2.97 12.37 3.09
C ASN A 233 1.94 13.49 2.85
N THR A 234 0.94 13.65 3.71
CA THR A 234 -0.09 14.68 3.54
C THR A 234 0.51 16.07 3.76
N PHE A 235 0.34 16.93 2.76
CA PHE A 235 0.83 18.30 2.78
C PHE A 235 -0.30 19.33 2.85
N GLN A 236 -1.38 19.15 2.10
CA GLN A 236 -2.47 20.13 1.96
C GLN A 236 -3.31 20.31 3.22
N GLY A 237 -3.53 19.25 4.00
CA GLY A 237 -4.35 19.32 5.21
C GLY A 237 -3.73 20.16 6.33
N PRO A 238 -2.41 20.06 6.60
CA PRO A 238 -1.73 20.86 7.63
C PRO A 238 -1.50 22.32 7.27
N LEU A 239 -1.65 22.72 6.01
CA LEU A 239 -1.55 24.12 5.56
C LEU A 239 -2.80 24.92 5.92
#